data_0a0c87f1883fade40463c2579db6fa6e
#
_entry.id   0a0c87f1883fade40463c2579db6fa6e
#
_cell.length_a   1.000
_cell.length_b   1.000
_cell.length_c   1.000
_cell.angle_alpha   90.00
_cell.angle_beta   90.00
_cell.angle_gamma   90.00
#
_symmetry.space_group_name_H-M   'P 1'
#
loop_
_entity.id
_entity.type
_entity.pdbx_description
1 polymer ?
#
loop_
_entity_poly.entity_id
_entity_poly.type
_entity_poly.pdbx_seq_one_letter_code
_entity_poly.pdbx_strand_id
1 'polypeptide(L)'
;MDNRYVYIGGISMGAAGTMDLITRFPGKFAAALPICGTLDLNQLKRYKRTPLWLFHSSDDPVVDYTPFKTGYEKLVEMGADVLYTEFHDTGHGVWVKAYEEPGLIDWIFSKKKTMPRF
;
A
#
# COMPACT_ATOMS: atom_id res chain seq x y z
N MET A 1 21.50 -3.49 -10.43
CA MET A 1 20.04 -3.37 -10.17
C MET A 1 19.57 -1.97 -10.52
N ASP A 2 18.44 -1.85 -11.20
CA ASP A 2 17.86 -0.53 -11.51
C ASP A 2 17.00 -0.09 -10.33
N ASN A 3 17.44 0.92 -9.59
CA ASN A 3 16.75 1.41 -8.40
C ASN A 3 15.40 2.06 -8.69
N ARG A 4 15.06 2.33 -9.95
CA ARG A 4 13.75 2.89 -10.33
C ARG A 4 12.62 1.87 -10.16
N TYR A 5 12.93 0.59 -10.08
CA TYR A 5 11.96 -0.51 -10.06
C TYR A 5 11.99 -1.32 -8.76
N VAL A 6 12.31 -0.68 -7.64
CA VAL A 6 12.30 -1.37 -6.34
C VAL A 6 10.90 -1.24 -5.73
N TYR A 7 10.32 -2.37 -5.38
CA TYR A 7 8.96 -2.46 -4.82
C TYR A 7 9.01 -3.09 -3.44
N ILE A 8 8.01 -2.79 -2.62
CA ILE A 8 7.88 -3.38 -1.29
C ILE A 8 6.43 -3.80 -1.04
N GLY A 9 6.25 -4.92 -0.35
CA GLY A 9 4.93 -5.40 0.02
C GLY A 9 5.00 -6.25 1.27
N GLY A 10 3.86 -6.52 1.85
CA GLY A 10 3.78 -7.36 3.03
C GLY A 10 2.34 -7.65 3.44
N ILE A 11 2.18 -8.65 4.27
CA ILE A 11 0.90 -9.17 4.74
C ILE A 11 0.86 -9.03 6.26
N SER A 12 -0.23 -8.48 6.81
CA SER A 12 -0.46 -8.34 8.24
C SER A 12 0.66 -7.53 8.91
N MET A 13 1.47 -8.13 9.77
CA MET A 13 2.65 -7.45 10.36
C MET A 13 3.62 -6.98 9.28
N GLY A 14 3.75 -7.73 8.18
CA GLY A 14 4.55 -7.31 7.03
C GLY A 14 3.98 -6.09 6.33
N ALA A 15 2.67 -5.90 6.34
CA ALA A 15 2.04 -4.68 5.82
C ALA A 15 2.37 -3.49 6.73
N ALA A 16 2.31 -3.65 8.05
CA ALA A 16 2.71 -2.61 8.99
C ALA A 16 4.18 -2.23 8.79
N GLY A 17 5.04 -3.23 8.58
CA GLY A 17 6.46 -3.01 8.27
C GLY A 17 6.65 -2.28 6.95
N THR A 18 5.85 -2.59 5.93
CA THR A 18 5.85 -1.89 4.65
C THR A 18 5.54 -0.41 4.85
N MET A 19 4.48 -0.10 5.60
CA MET A 19 4.11 1.29 5.88
C MET A 19 5.18 2.01 6.67
N ASP A 20 5.81 1.33 7.62
CA ASP A 20 6.92 1.90 8.39
C ASP A 20 8.11 2.23 7.49
N LEU A 21 8.48 1.33 6.58
CA LEU A 21 9.62 1.55 5.69
C LEU A 21 9.38 2.70 4.71
N ILE A 22 8.18 2.84 4.15
CA ILE A 22 7.90 3.97 3.25
C ILE A 22 7.78 5.29 4.03
N THR A 23 7.54 5.24 5.34
CA THR A 23 7.61 6.41 6.21
C THR A 23 9.05 6.85 6.41
N ARG A 24 9.93 5.90 6.71
CA ARG A 24 11.35 6.16 6.99
C ARG A 24 12.13 6.55 5.74
N PHE A 25 11.75 5.96 4.60
CA PHE A 25 12.47 6.13 3.33
C PHE A 25 11.50 6.54 2.22
N PRO A 26 10.84 7.72 2.36
CA PRO A 26 9.89 8.16 1.34
C PRO A 26 10.59 8.38 0.01
N GLY A 27 9.98 7.87 -1.06
CA GLY A 27 10.55 7.97 -2.40
C GLY A 27 11.62 6.92 -2.72
N LYS A 28 11.91 6.01 -1.80
CA LYS A 28 12.86 4.91 -2.02
C LYS A 28 12.28 3.82 -2.93
N PHE A 29 10.97 3.61 -2.85
CA PHE A 29 10.29 2.52 -3.54
C PHE A 29 9.43 3.05 -4.67
N ALA A 30 9.34 2.29 -5.77
CA ALA A 30 8.49 2.63 -6.92
C ALA A 30 7.02 2.41 -6.62
N ALA A 31 6.69 1.44 -5.77
CA ALA A 31 5.34 1.17 -5.31
C ALA A 31 5.37 0.32 -4.05
N ALA A 32 4.26 0.34 -3.31
CA ALA A 32 4.08 -0.48 -2.12
C ALA A 32 2.72 -1.19 -2.15
N LEU A 33 2.70 -2.42 -1.65
CA LEU A 33 1.54 -3.30 -1.66
C LEU A 33 1.29 -3.84 -0.24
N PRO A 34 0.71 -3.03 0.65
CA PRO A 34 0.38 -3.49 2.01
C PRO A 34 -0.97 -4.20 2.02
N ILE A 35 -1.01 -5.39 2.59
CA ILE A 35 -2.18 -6.25 2.62
C ILE A 35 -2.57 -6.55 4.07
N CYS A 36 -3.82 -6.23 4.45
CA CYS A 36 -4.44 -6.46 5.76
C CYS A 36 -3.56 -6.02 6.95
N GLY A 37 -3.10 -4.79 6.90
CA GLY A 37 -2.30 -4.19 7.95
C GLY A 37 -2.93 -2.92 8.51
N THR A 38 -2.08 -2.06 9.04
CA THR A 38 -2.49 -0.77 9.58
C THR A 38 -1.52 0.32 9.12
N LEU A 39 -1.92 1.56 9.33
CA LEU A 39 -1.07 2.72 9.03
C LEU A 39 -1.28 3.80 10.09
N ASP A 40 -0.35 4.74 10.14
CA ASP A 40 -0.40 5.88 11.04
C ASP A 40 -0.96 7.09 10.29
N LEU A 41 -2.14 7.56 10.68
CA LEU A 41 -2.78 8.71 10.04
C LEU A 41 -1.98 10.01 10.18
N ASN A 42 -0.99 10.04 11.07
CA ASN A 42 -0.09 11.18 11.22
C ASN A 42 1.04 11.20 10.20
N GLN A 43 1.18 10.14 9.37
CA GLN A 43 2.26 9.99 8.42
C GLN A 43 1.81 10.09 6.96
N LEU A 44 0.61 10.59 6.70
CA LEU A 44 0.04 10.61 5.35
C LEU A 44 0.91 11.37 4.34
N LYS A 45 1.54 12.46 4.75
CA LYS A 45 2.42 13.24 3.85
C LYS A 45 3.60 12.42 3.36
N ARG A 46 4.10 11.50 4.19
CA ARG A 46 5.20 10.61 3.82
C ARG A 46 4.70 9.49 2.92
N TYR A 47 3.55 8.90 3.24
CA TYR A 47 2.94 7.85 2.41
C TYR A 47 2.62 8.35 1.00
N LYS A 48 2.22 9.62 0.87
CA LYS A 48 1.89 10.22 -0.42
C LYS A 48 3.03 10.11 -1.44
N ARG A 49 4.26 9.98 -1.00
CA ARG A 49 5.44 9.95 -1.86
C ARG A 49 5.68 8.60 -2.53
N THR A 50 4.90 7.58 -2.20
CA THR A 50 5.01 6.23 -2.76
C THR A 50 3.67 5.80 -3.31
N PRO A 51 3.58 5.37 -4.59
CA PRO A 51 2.34 4.77 -5.09
C PRO A 51 1.93 3.57 -4.24
N LEU A 52 0.64 3.51 -3.88
CA LEU A 52 0.11 2.52 -2.94
C LEU A 52 -1.09 1.80 -3.52
N TRP A 53 -1.17 0.50 -3.29
CA TRP A 53 -2.42 -0.25 -3.44
C TRP A 53 -2.67 -0.99 -2.14
N LEU A 54 -3.68 -0.55 -1.39
CA LEU A 54 -4.04 -1.09 -0.08
C LEU A 54 -5.12 -2.16 -0.25
N PHE A 55 -4.98 -3.28 0.46
CA PHE A 55 -5.96 -4.36 0.45
C PHE A 55 -6.38 -4.70 1.87
N HIS A 56 -7.68 -4.82 2.10
CA HIS A 56 -8.20 -5.26 3.39
C HIS A 56 -9.61 -5.83 3.23
N SER A 57 -10.05 -6.63 4.19
CA SER A 57 -11.44 -7.10 4.25
C SER A 57 -12.14 -6.47 5.43
N SER A 58 -13.37 -6.02 5.23
CA SER A 58 -14.16 -5.38 6.28
C SER A 58 -14.53 -6.35 7.41
N ASP A 59 -14.48 -7.67 7.15
CA ASP A 59 -14.78 -8.71 8.14
C ASP A 59 -13.52 -9.29 8.79
N ASP A 60 -12.35 -8.64 8.66
CA ASP A 60 -11.11 -9.09 9.28
C ASP A 60 -11.23 -9.03 10.80
N PRO A 61 -11.18 -10.18 11.53
CA PRO A 61 -11.33 -10.19 12.98
C PRO A 61 -10.02 -9.95 13.72
N VAL A 62 -8.88 -9.87 13.02
CA VAL A 62 -7.55 -9.75 13.61
C VAL A 62 -7.04 -8.32 13.53
N VAL A 63 -7.19 -7.69 12.36
CA VAL A 63 -6.74 -6.31 12.12
C VAL A 63 -7.90 -5.49 11.60
N ASP A 64 -8.22 -4.40 12.28
CA ASP A 64 -9.27 -3.48 11.88
C ASP A 64 -8.93 -2.86 10.51
N TYR A 65 -9.87 -2.93 9.57
CA TYR A 65 -9.69 -2.36 8.22
C TYR A 65 -9.83 -0.83 8.19
N THR A 66 -10.40 -0.23 9.21
CA THR A 66 -10.74 1.19 9.23
C THR A 66 -9.53 2.11 9.00
N PRO A 67 -8.35 1.87 9.60
CA PRO A 67 -7.18 2.72 9.30
C PRO A 67 -6.80 2.75 7.82
N PHE A 68 -6.86 1.62 7.12
CA PHE A 68 -6.59 1.56 5.68
C PHE A 68 -7.63 2.35 4.90
N LYS A 69 -8.90 2.17 5.21
CA LYS A 69 -9.99 2.86 4.51
C LYS A 69 -9.90 4.38 4.72
N THR A 70 -9.75 4.81 5.97
CA THR A 70 -9.63 6.23 6.31
C THR A 70 -8.37 6.84 5.68
N GLY A 71 -7.25 6.12 5.75
CA GLY A 71 -6.00 6.56 5.14
C GLY A 71 -6.12 6.72 3.64
N TYR A 72 -6.78 5.77 2.97
CA TYR A 72 -7.05 5.86 1.55
C TYR A 72 -7.85 7.12 1.20
N GLU A 73 -8.97 7.35 1.91
CA GLU A 73 -9.83 8.50 1.65
C GLU A 73 -9.06 9.82 1.79
N LYS A 74 -8.24 9.94 2.84
CA LYS A 74 -7.42 11.13 3.07
C LYS A 74 -6.31 11.29 2.03
N LEU A 75 -5.68 10.20 1.63
CA LEU A 75 -4.64 10.24 0.60
C LEU A 75 -5.21 10.64 -0.76
N VAL A 76 -6.41 10.19 -1.10
CA VAL A 76 -7.10 10.64 -2.32
C VAL A 76 -7.31 12.16 -2.27
N GLU A 77 -7.77 12.69 -1.15
CA GLU A 77 -7.96 14.14 -0.98
C GLU A 77 -6.65 14.91 -1.15
N MET A 78 -5.52 14.30 -0.78
CA MET A 78 -4.20 14.90 -0.92
C MET A 78 -3.61 14.78 -2.33
N GLY A 79 -4.33 14.13 -3.26
CA GLY A 79 -3.85 13.91 -4.61
C GLY A 79 -2.80 12.81 -4.75
N ALA A 80 -2.73 11.89 -3.80
CA ALA A 80 -1.80 10.77 -3.85
C ALA A 80 -2.18 9.74 -4.91
N ASP A 81 -1.18 8.98 -5.39
CA ASP A 81 -1.38 7.83 -6.27
C ASP A 81 -1.68 6.61 -5.38
N VAL A 82 -2.96 6.40 -5.09
CA VAL A 82 -3.39 5.38 -4.15
C VAL A 82 -4.64 4.66 -4.65
N LEU A 83 -4.63 3.34 -4.51
CA LEU A 83 -5.79 2.48 -4.73
C LEU A 83 -6.11 1.71 -3.46
N TYR A 84 -7.37 1.36 -3.30
CA TYR A 84 -7.83 0.55 -2.17
C TYR A 84 -8.86 -0.46 -2.67
N THR A 85 -8.63 -1.73 -2.37
CA THR A 85 -9.58 -2.79 -2.66
C THR A 85 -10.08 -3.38 -1.34
N GLU A 86 -11.38 -3.34 -1.13
CA GLU A 86 -12.02 -3.86 0.06
C GLU A 86 -12.81 -5.12 -0.27
N PHE A 87 -12.49 -6.20 0.43
CA PHE A 87 -13.27 -7.43 0.41
C PHE A 87 -14.17 -7.46 1.64
N HIS A 88 -15.15 -8.36 1.65
CA HIS A 88 -16.14 -8.45 2.73
C HIS A 88 -16.30 -9.87 3.27
N ASP A 89 -15.54 -10.83 2.74
CA ASP A 89 -15.76 -12.25 3.01
C ASP A 89 -14.46 -13.05 3.16
N THR A 90 -13.30 -12.40 3.20
CA THR A 90 -12.02 -13.11 3.25
C THR A 90 -11.47 -13.23 4.67
N GLY A 91 -12.02 -12.51 5.63
CA GLY A 91 -11.43 -12.41 6.95
C GLY A 91 -10.00 -11.87 6.86
N HIS A 92 -9.09 -12.39 7.69
CA HIS A 92 -7.69 -11.97 7.68
C HIS A 92 -6.89 -12.59 6.53
N GLY A 93 -7.45 -13.58 5.82
CA GLY A 93 -6.79 -14.27 4.71
C GLY A 93 -6.87 -13.57 3.36
N VAL A 94 -6.95 -12.24 3.36
CA VAL A 94 -7.21 -11.43 2.17
C VAL A 94 -6.10 -11.54 1.10
N TRP A 95 -4.89 -11.97 1.47
CA TRP A 95 -3.76 -12.05 0.54
C TRP A 95 -4.01 -12.99 -0.64
N VAL A 96 -4.82 -14.04 -0.47
CA VAL A 96 -5.14 -14.97 -1.55
C VAL A 96 -5.82 -14.22 -2.69
N LYS A 97 -6.88 -13.47 -2.38
CA LYS A 97 -7.60 -12.68 -3.38
C LYS A 97 -6.81 -11.47 -3.86
N ALA A 98 -6.01 -10.86 -2.99
CA ALA A 98 -5.18 -9.71 -3.37
C ALA A 98 -4.21 -10.08 -4.50
N TYR A 99 -3.53 -11.20 -4.38
CA TYR A 99 -2.58 -11.63 -5.42
C TYR A 99 -3.26 -12.10 -6.71
N GLU A 100 -4.56 -12.37 -6.66
CA GLU A 100 -5.37 -12.73 -7.83
C GLU A 100 -6.07 -11.51 -8.45
N GLU A 101 -5.90 -10.33 -7.86
CA GLU A 101 -6.58 -9.11 -8.32
C GLU A 101 -6.21 -8.80 -9.77
N PRO A 102 -7.20 -8.66 -10.67
CA PRO A 102 -6.93 -8.27 -12.06
C PRO A 102 -6.20 -6.93 -12.12
N GLY A 103 -5.18 -6.87 -12.94
CA GLY A 103 -4.40 -5.65 -13.13
C GLY A 103 -3.33 -5.38 -12.09
N LEU A 104 -3.21 -6.22 -11.03
CA LEU A 104 -2.21 -5.98 -9.98
C LEU A 104 -0.78 -6.00 -10.55
N ILE A 105 -0.46 -7.03 -11.32
CA ILE A 105 0.88 -7.18 -11.91
C ILE A 105 1.19 -6.02 -12.84
N ASP A 106 0.25 -5.66 -13.70
CA ASP A 106 0.42 -4.53 -14.62
C ASP A 106 0.59 -3.23 -13.86
N TRP A 107 -0.18 -3.03 -12.77
CA TRP A 107 -0.07 -1.83 -11.94
C TRP A 107 1.33 -1.72 -11.32
N ILE A 108 1.82 -2.80 -10.70
CA ILE A 108 3.14 -2.81 -10.08
C ILE A 108 4.21 -2.44 -11.10
N PHE A 109 4.22 -3.12 -12.24
CA PHE A 109 5.27 -2.90 -13.25
C PHE A 109 5.11 -1.59 -14.02
N SER A 110 3.94 -0.93 -13.92
CA SER A 110 3.76 0.40 -14.50
C SER A 110 4.41 1.49 -13.64
N LYS A 111 4.77 1.20 -12.39
CA LYS A 111 5.31 2.19 -11.46
C LYS A 111 6.83 2.21 -11.53
N LYS A 112 7.36 3.42 -11.64
CA LYS A 112 8.79 3.67 -11.71
C LYS A 112 9.05 5.00 -11.01
N LYS A 113 9.94 5.02 -10.03
CA LYS A 113 10.28 6.28 -9.38
C LYS A 113 11.14 7.15 -10.30
N THR A 114 10.95 8.46 -10.20
CA THR A 114 11.74 9.44 -10.94
C THR A 114 13.12 9.54 -10.31
N MET A 115 14.16 9.39 -11.13
CA MET A 115 15.53 9.59 -10.67
C MET A 115 15.83 11.09 -10.56
N PRO A 116 16.59 11.51 -9.53
CA PRO A 116 17.00 12.92 -9.43
C PRO A 116 17.82 13.34 -10.65
N ARG A 117 17.64 14.58 -11.04
CA ARG A 117 18.49 15.21 -12.07
C ARG A 117 19.60 15.98 -11.37
N PHE A 118 20.78 15.81 -11.87
CA PHE A 118 21.96 16.47 -11.35
C PHE A 118 22.48 17.51 -12.35
#